data_3b5139128fc09d01d4f94b65c539390f
#
_entry.id   3b5139128fc09d01d4f94b65c539390f
#
_cell.length_a   1.000
_cell.length_b   1.000
_cell.length_c   1.000
_cell.angle_alpha   90.00
_cell.angle_beta   90.00
_cell.angle_gamma   90.00
#
_symmetry.space_group_name_H-M   'P 1'
#
loop_
_entity.id
_entity.type
_entity.pdbx_description
1 polymer ?
#
loop_
_entity_poly.entity_id
_entity_poly.type
_entity_poly.pdbx_seq_one_letter_code
_entity_poly.pdbx_strand_id
1 'polypeptide(L)'
;MALTREFIVPAEVAGERLDVFLARRMPDWSRSQIQRLIRQGGVTLGVTPARKAGEEIGAGTRIAVRAEREELRAAPEDLPLAIIYEDADLLVVNKAAGMVVHVGAGVKSGTLVNALLHHVAALSGVGGELRPGIVHRLDKMTSGLVIVAKNDATHRRLSEQFKSREVHKTYVALVHGRVAHDRGQISKPVGRDPSRRTRMKAGGIAARPALTRYQVARRFAHFTLVEAEPETGRTHQIRVHLASIGHPVVGDLTYGAP
;
A
#
# COMPACT_ATOMS: atom_id res chain seq x y z
N MET A 1 -13.97 -1.61 -19.09
CA MET A 1 -14.79 -2.60 -19.86
C MET A 1 -15.86 -3.17 -18.96
N ALA A 2 -17.11 -3.21 -19.42
CA ALA A 2 -18.18 -3.92 -18.72
C ALA A 2 -17.96 -5.43 -18.85
N LEU A 3 -17.88 -6.13 -17.74
CA LEU A 3 -17.82 -7.59 -17.69
C LEU A 3 -19.22 -8.11 -17.46
N THR A 4 -19.74 -8.94 -18.38
CA THR A 4 -20.96 -9.70 -18.17
C THR A 4 -20.61 -11.17 -18.17
N ARG A 5 -20.99 -11.90 -17.11
CA ARG A 5 -20.84 -13.36 -17.02
C ARG A 5 -22.14 -13.96 -16.50
N GLU A 6 -22.46 -15.14 -17.01
CA GLU A 6 -23.61 -15.93 -16.56
C GLU A 6 -23.14 -17.29 -16.07
N PHE A 7 -23.78 -17.78 -15.02
CA PHE A 7 -23.55 -19.10 -14.45
C PHE A 7 -24.90 -19.76 -14.16
N ILE A 8 -24.93 -21.08 -14.29
CA ILE A 8 -26.03 -21.91 -13.81
C ILE A 8 -25.51 -22.69 -12.62
N VAL A 9 -26.24 -22.70 -11.53
CA VAL A 9 -25.86 -23.39 -10.29
C VAL A 9 -26.04 -24.90 -10.49
N PRO A 10 -24.95 -25.70 -10.45
CA PRO A 10 -25.04 -27.16 -10.51
C PRO A 10 -25.72 -27.71 -9.26
N ALA A 11 -26.35 -28.89 -9.36
CA ALA A 11 -27.06 -29.53 -8.25
C ALA A 11 -26.13 -29.81 -7.05
N GLU A 12 -24.88 -30.15 -7.30
CA GLU A 12 -23.88 -30.54 -6.30
C GLU A 12 -23.44 -29.39 -5.38
N VAL A 13 -23.69 -28.15 -5.80
CA VAL A 13 -23.33 -26.94 -5.03
C VAL A 13 -24.57 -26.17 -4.55
N ALA A 14 -25.74 -26.75 -4.66
CA ALA A 14 -26.96 -26.17 -4.10
C ALA A 14 -26.82 -25.99 -2.57
N GLY A 15 -27.26 -24.84 -2.04
CA GLY A 15 -27.10 -24.45 -0.64
C GLY A 15 -25.75 -23.74 -0.35
N GLU A 16 -24.84 -23.67 -1.32
CA GLU A 16 -23.63 -22.89 -1.14
C GLU A 16 -23.92 -21.38 -1.11
N ARG A 17 -23.08 -20.63 -0.42
CA ARG A 17 -23.19 -19.16 -0.39
C ARG A 17 -22.80 -18.55 -1.73
N LEU A 18 -23.54 -17.58 -2.20
CA LEU A 18 -23.34 -16.87 -3.45
C LEU A 18 -21.92 -16.29 -3.58
N ASP A 19 -21.38 -15.65 -2.52
CA ASP A 19 -20.06 -15.06 -2.54
C ASP A 19 -18.93 -16.10 -2.64
N VAL A 20 -19.13 -17.29 -2.14
CA VAL A 20 -18.17 -18.41 -2.22
C VAL A 20 -18.22 -19.05 -3.61
N PHE A 21 -19.41 -19.32 -4.12
CA PHE A 21 -19.62 -19.86 -5.46
C PHE A 21 -18.98 -18.97 -6.54
N LEU A 22 -19.27 -17.66 -6.48
CA LEU A 22 -18.72 -16.72 -7.45
C LEU A 22 -17.18 -16.57 -7.32
N ALA A 23 -16.62 -16.60 -6.12
CA ALA A 23 -15.17 -16.52 -5.92
C ALA A 23 -14.42 -17.68 -6.59
N ARG A 24 -15.00 -18.89 -6.61
CA ARG A 24 -14.41 -20.04 -7.34
C ARG A 24 -14.52 -19.91 -8.85
N ARG A 25 -15.58 -19.31 -9.36
CA ARG A 25 -15.86 -19.18 -10.80
C ARG A 25 -15.23 -17.93 -11.43
N MET A 26 -14.79 -16.98 -10.61
CA MET A 26 -14.19 -15.71 -11.00
C MET A 26 -12.84 -15.52 -10.28
N PRO A 27 -11.79 -16.30 -10.62
CA PRO A 27 -10.52 -16.29 -9.89
C PRO A 27 -9.80 -14.93 -9.94
N ASP A 28 -10.07 -14.11 -10.95
CA ASP A 28 -9.54 -12.74 -11.07
C ASP A 28 -10.16 -11.74 -10.08
N TRP A 29 -11.19 -12.19 -9.33
CA TRP A 29 -11.92 -11.36 -8.37
C TRP A 29 -11.73 -11.89 -6.95
N SER A 30 -11.27 -11.02 -6.05
CA SER A 30 -11.24 -11.37 -4.63
C SER A 30 -12.67 -11.48 -4.07
N ARG A 31 -12.86 -12.31 -3.07
CA ARG A 31 -14.17 -12.47 -2.40
C ARG A 31 -14.73 -11.13 -1.90
N SER A 32 -13.89 -10.21 -1.44
CA SER A 32 -14.30 -8.88 -1.00
C SER A 32 -14.80 -8.00 -2.16
N GLN A 33 -14.23 -8.13 -3.35
CA GLN A 33 -14.73 -7.46 -4.56
C GLN A 33 -16.09 -8.00 -4.98
N ILE A 34 -16.26 -9.33 -4.96
CA ILE A 34 -17.55 -9.98 -5.23
C ILE A 34 -18.62 -9.54 -4.24
N GLN A 35 -18.32 -9.52 -2.94
CA GLN A 35 -19.25 -9.04 -1.92
C GLN A 35 -19.64 -7.57 -2.12
N ARG A 36 -18.71 -6.72 -2.55
CA ARG A 36 -19.01 -5.33 -2.91
C ARG A 36 -19.92 -5.25 -4.13
N LEU A 37 -19.65 -6.04 -5.16
CA LEU A 37 -20.44 -6.10 -6.38
C LEU A 37 -21.88 -6.53 -6.10
N ILE A 38 -22.07 -7.55 -5.26
CA ILE A 38 -23.40 -7.99 -4.83
C ILE A 38 -24.15 -6.85 -4.13
N ARG A 39 -23.50 -6.15 -3.18
CA ARG A 39 -24.11 -5.00 -2.49
C ARG A 39 -24.47 -3.84 -3.42
N GLN A 40 -23.77 -3.68 -4.52
CA GLN A 40 -24.01 -2.65 -5.53
C GLN A 40 -25.07 -3.06 -6.57
N GLY A 41 -25.71 -4.23 -6.40
CA GLY A 41 -26.73 -4.73 -7.33
C GLY A 41 -26.17 -5.30 -8.64
N GLY A 42 -24.87 -5.50 -8.75
CA GLY A 42 -24.20 -6.04 -9.94
C GLY A 42 -24.35 -7.57 -10.12
N VAL A 43 -25.13 -8.25 -9.25
CA VAL A 43 -25.38 -9.68 -9.35
C VAL A 43 -26.87 -9.94 -9.22
N THR A 44 -27.43 -10.74 -10.15
CA THR A 44 -28.84 -11.18 -10.09
C THR A 44 -28.95 -12.70 -9.99
N LEU A 45 -29.98 -13.16 -9.29
CA LEU A 45 -30.42 -14.56 -9.22
C LEU A 45 -31.71 -14.67 -10.04
N GLY A 46 -31.64 -15.28 -11.23
CA GLY A 46 -32.66 -15.14 -12.22
C GLY A 46 -32.84 -13.68 -12.64
N VAL A 47 -33.99 -13.12 -12.44
CA VAL A 47 -34.35 -11.72 -12.74
C VAL A 47 -34.22 -10.79 -11.52
N THR A 48 -33.95 -11.32 -10.33
CA THR A 48 -33.98 -10.57 -9.07
C THR A 48 -32.55 -10.25 -8.61
N PRO A 49 -32.23 -9.01 -8.21
CA PRO A 49 -30.95 -8.69 -7.60
C PRO A 49 -30.69 -9.51 -6.33
N ALA A 50 -29.47 -10.02 -6.18
CA ALA A 50 -29.07 -10.74 -4.97
C ALA A 50 -29.15 -9.80 -3.75
N ARG A 51 -29.76 -10.28 -2.67
CA ARG A 51 -30.05 -9.47 -1.46
C ARG A 51 -28.82 -9.29 -0.57
N LYS A 52 -28.01 -10.34 -0.45
CA LYS A 52 -26.80 -10.36 0.40
C LYS A 52 -25.76 -11.33 -0.14
N ALA A 53 -24.50 -11.05 0.16
CA ALA A 53 -23.37 -11.89 -0.28
C ALA A 53 -23.42 -13.35 0.25
N GLY A 54 -23.99 -13.54 1.42
CA GLY A 54 -24.16 -14.86 2.03
C GLY A 54 -25.48 -15.54 1.67
N GLU A 55 -26.20 -15.11 0.64
CA GLU A 55 -27.43 -15.74 0.17
C GLU A 55 -27.12 -17.14 -0.35
N GLU A 56 -27.93 -18.12 0.03
CA GLU A 56 -27.82 -19.49 -0.45
C GLU A 56 -28.42 -19.61 -1.85
N ILE A 57 -27.71 -20.33 -2.73
CA ILE A 57 -28.10 -20.49 -4.13
C ILE A 57 -28.72 -21.87 -4.36
N GLY A 58 -29.87 -21.91 -5.04
CA GLY A 58 -30.56 -23.15 -5.40
C GLY A 58 -30.03 -23.78 -6.69
N ALA A 59 -30.16 -25.10 -6.83
CA ALA A 59 -29.87 -25.81 -8.07
C ALA A 59 -30.61 -25.21 -9.26
N GLY A 60 -30.00 -25.12 -10.43
CA GLY A 60 -30.58 -24.56 -11.64
C GLY A 60 -30.74 -23.02 -11.64
N THR A 61 -30.44 -22.34 -10.55
CA THR A 61 -30.51 -20.88 -10.51
C THR A 61 -29.53 -20.26 -11.52
N ARG A 62 -30.04 -19.39 -12.39
CA ARG A 62 -29.20 -18.58 -13.29
C ARG A 62 -28.68 -17.38 -12.50
N ILE A 63 -27.36 -17.22 -12.45
CA ILE A 63 -26.70 -16.09 -11.83
C ILE A 63 -26.09 -15.23 -12.95
N ALA A 64 -26.55 -13.98 -13.07
CA ALA A 64 -25.92 -13.02 -13.97
C ALA A 64 -25.10 -12.02 -13.16
N VAL A 65 -23.85 -11.83 -13.58
CA VAL A 65 -22.91 -10.88 -12.99
C VAL A 65 -22.65 -9.78 -14.01
N ARG A 66 -22.96 -8.55 -13.64
CA ARG A 66 -22.62 -7.33 -14.41
C ARG A 66 -21.68 -6.50 -13.57
N ALA A 67 -20.45 -6.39 -13.99
CA ALA A 67 -19.44 -5.61 -13.30
C ALA A 67 -18.84 -4.59 -14.28
N GLU A 68 -18.90 -3.33 -13.90
CA GLU A 68 -18.00 -2.35 -14.48
C GLU A 68 -16.67 -2.47 -13.74
N ARG A 69 -15.67 -3.02 -14.42
CA ARG A 69 -14.31 -2.98 -13.90
C ARG A 69 -13.81 -1.55 -14.13
N GLU A 70 -13.96 -0.71 -13.11
CA GLU A 70 -13.18 0.54 -13.06
C GLU A 70 -11.72 0.13 -13.10
N GLU A 71 -11.08 0.25 -14.23
CA GLU A 71 -9.63 0.16 -14.32
C GLU A 71 -9.07 1.30 -13.48
N LEU A 72 -8.45 0.93 -12.37
CA LEU A 72 -7.68 1.91 -11.59
C LEU A 72 -6.52 2.36 -12.48
N ARG A 73 -6.58 3.59 -12.96
CA ARG A 73 -5.50 4.24 -13.68
C ARG A 73 -5.14 5.51 -12.93
N ALA A 74 -3.87 5.82 -12.85
CA ALA A 74 -3.45 7.11 -12.39
C ALA A 74 -3.68 8.12 -13.52
N ALA A 75 -4.46 9.16 -13.26
CA ALA A 75 -4.67 10.27 -14.20
C ALA A 75 -3.78 11.46 -13.79
N PRO A 76 -3.31 12.29 -14.75
CA PRO A 76 -2.60 13.54 -14.45
C PRO A 76 -3.47 14.48 -13.61
N GLU A 77 -2.89 15.08 -12.57
CA GLU A 77 -3.55 16.10 -11.75
C GLU A 77 -2.56 17.23 -11.45
N ASP A 78 -3.02 18.47 -11.58
CA ASP A 78 -2.24 19.66 -11.24
C ASP A 78 -2.16 19.80 -9.71
N LEU A 79 -1.13 19.20 -9.14
CA LEU A 79 -0.85 19.20 -7.70
C LEU A 79 0.57 19.73 -7.45
N PRO A 80 0.79 20.49 -6.36
CA PRO A 80 2.09 21.05 -6.07
C PRO A 80 3.14 19.95 -5.82
N LEU A 81 4.30 20.08 -6.49
CA LEU A 81 5.47 19.23 -6.34
C LEU A 81 6.67 20.06 -5.86
N ALA A 82 7.29 19.65 -4.75
CA ALA A 82 8.56 20.19 -4.31
C ALA A 82 9.70 19.39 -4.96
N ILE A 83 10.08 19.76 -6.18
CA ILE A 83 11.15 19.11 -6.94
C ILE A 83 12.50 19.58 -6.37
N ILE A 84 13.35 18.63 -6.02
CA ILE A 84 14.70 18.87 -5.47
C ILE A 84 15.76 18.72 -6.55
N TYR A 85 15.54 17.80 -7.47
CA TYR A 85 16.43 17.52 -8.60
C TYR A 85 15.64 16.95 -9.77
N GLU A 86 15.99 17.30 -10.98
CA GLU A 86 15.45 16.72 -12.21
C GLU A 86 16.47 16.77 -13.33
N ASP A 87 16.60 15.65 -14.06
CA ASP A 87 17.36 15.55 -15.31
C ASP A 87 16.56 14.76 -16.37
N ALA A 88 17.22 14.27 -17.41
CA ALA A 88 16.60 13.48 -18.47
C ALA A 88 16.14 12.09 -17.99
N ASP A 89 16.76 11.54 -16.94
CA ASP A 89 16.64 10.16 -16.50
C ASP A 89 15.79 9.99 -15.25
N LEU A 90 15.90 10.91 -14.31
CA LEU A 90 15.24 10.80 -13.01
C LEU A 90 14.77 12.15 -12.47
N LEU A 91 13.93 12.07 -11.45
CA LEU A 91 13.41 13.21 -10.71
C LEU A 91 13.41 12.86 -9.22
N VAL A 92 13.81 13.81 -8.37
CA VAL A 92 13.76 13.69 -6.90
C VAL A 92 12.76 14.70 -6.36
N VAL A 93 11.75 14.22 -5.63
CA VAL A 93 10.72 15.05 -5.03
C VAL A 93 10.80 14.97 -3.51
N ASN A 94 10.67 16.10 -2.83
CA ASN A 94 10.38 16.14 -1.41
C ASN A 94 8.87 15.96 -1.20
N LYS A 95 8.43 14.73 -0.98
CA LYS A 95 7.01 14.41 -0.79
C LYS A 95 6.49 15.02 0.52
N ALA A 96 5.41 15.76 0.46
CA ALA A 96 4.74 16.27 1.64
C ALA A 96 4.12 15.14 2.50
N ALA A 97 4.05 15.35 3.81
CA ALA A 97 3.22 14.52 4.69
C ALA A 97 1.73 14.64 4.29
N GLY A 98 0.96 13.57 4.43
CA GLY A 98 -0.44 13.52 4.00
C GLY A 98 -0.64 13.02 2.56
N MET A 99 0.37 13.11 1.68
CA MET A 99 0.31 12.65 0.30
C MET A 99 0.64 11.15 0.20
N VAL A 100 -0.20 10.40 -0.50
CA VAL A 100 0.06 8.99 -0.87
C VAL A 100 0.94 8.94 -2.11
N VAL A 101 1.84 7.97 -2.20
CA VAL A 101 2.78 7.89 -3.33
C VAL A 101 2.09 7.50 -4.63
N HIS A 102 1.22 6.50 -4.64
CA HIS A 102 0.56 5.99 -5.85
C HIS A 102 -0.88 5.56 -5.58
N VAL A 103 -1.69 5.53 -6.63
CA VAL A 103 -3.07 5.06 -6.58
C VAL A 103 -3.14 3.58 -6.16
N GLY A 104 -4.24 3.21 -5.51
CA GLY A 104 -4.45 1.85 -5.03
C GLY A 104 -5.82 1.69 -4.37
N ALA A 105 -6.04 0.57 -3.68
CA ALA A 105 -7.30 0.30 -3.01
C ALA A 105 -7.62 1.42 -1.99
N GLY A 106 -8.68 2.18 -2.26
CA GLY A 106 -9.16 3.29 -1.40
C GLY A 106 -8.55 4.66 -1.68
N VAL A 107 -7.59 4.78 -2.61
CA VAL A 107 -7.03 6.08 -3.05
C VAL A 107 -6.94 6.09 -4.56
N LYS A 108 -7.82 6.85 -5.22
CA LYS A 108 -7.92 6.91 -6.68
C LYS A 108 -7.25 8.14 -7.29
N SER A 109 -7.03 9.19 -6.50
CA SER A 109 -6.56 10.51 -6.92
C SER A 109 -5.75 11.20 -5.81
N GLY A 110 -5.17 12.36 -6.08
CA GLY A 110 -4.43 13.14 -5.11
C GLY A 110 -3.10 12.51 -4.69
N THR A 111 -2.51 11.64 -5.51
CA THR A 111 -1.25 10.97 -5.18
C THR A 111 -0.05 11.64 -5.83
N LEU A 112 1.14 11.33 -5.35
CA LEU A 112 2.38 11.79 -5.98
C LEU A 112 2.45 11.39 -7.46
N VAL A 113 1.99 10.18 -7.82
CA VAL A 113 1.95 9.73 -9.23
C VAL A 113 1.02 10.59 -10.07
N ASN A 114 -0.14 11.02 -9.56
CA ASN A 114 -1.02 11.91 -10.29
C ASN A 114 -0.35 13.25 -10.61
N ALA A 115 0.34 13.84 -9.62
CA ALA A 115 1.12 15.07 -9.80
C ALA A 115 2.29 14.90 -10.78
N LEU A 116 3.00 13.79 -10.69
CA LEU A 116 4.12 13.47 -11.58
C LEU A 116 3.68 13.30 -13.04
N LEU A 117 2.54 12.64 -13.27
CA LEU A 117 1.97 12.48 -14.62
C LEU A 117 1.55 13.81 -15.26
N HIS A 118 1.22 14.81 -14.44
CA HIS A 118 0.95 16.17 -14.93
C HIS A 118 2.25 16.93 -15.23
N HIS A 119 3.27 16.76 -14.38
CA HIS A 119 4.53 17.50 -14.47
C HIS A 119 5.43 17.04 -15.63
N VAL A 120 5.56 15.72 -15.84
CA VAL A 120 6.49 15.15 -16.83
C VAL A 120 5.75 14.51 -18.00
N ALA A 121 6.28 14.71 -19.21
CA ALA A 121 5.69 14.15 -20.44
C ALA A 121 5.71 12.62 -20.48
N ALA A 122 6.70 11.98 -19.81
CA ALA A 122 6.84 10.53 -19.76
C ALA A 122 7.43 10.07 -18.43
N LEU A 123 6.91 8.96 -17.93
CA LEU A 123 7.44 8.19 -16.81
C LEU A 123 7.65 6.74 -17.24
N SER A 124 8.60 6.05 -16.61
CA SER A 124 8.80 4.63 -16.85
C SER A 124 7.54 3.81 -16.60
N GLY A 125 7.18 2.97 -17.55
CA GLY A 125 6.05 2.03 -17.47
C GLY A 125 6.35 0.73 -16.70
N VAL A 126 7.60 0.46 -16.34
CA VAL A 126 8.03 -0.79 -15.67
C VAL A 126 7.25 -1.06 -14.37
N GLY A 127 6.88 -0.03 -13.62
CA GLY A 127 6.05 -0.12 -12.41
C GLY A 127 4.58 -0.47 -12.67
N GLY A 128 4.15 -0.53 -13.94
CA GLY A 128 2.75 -0.67 -14.37
C GLY A 128 1.96 0.64 -14.25
N GLU A 129 0.74 0.64 -14.78
CA GLU A 129 -0.13 1.82 -14.93
C GLU A 129 -0.47 2.55 -13.61
N LEU A 130 -0.38 1.86 -12.49
CA LEU A 130 -0.69 2.44 -11.18
C LEU A 130 0.51 3.10 -10.49
N ARG A 131 1.73 2.82 -10.96
CA ARG A 131 2.99 3.22 -10.32
C ARG A 131 4.07 3.58 -11.33
N PRO A 132 3.77 4.32 -12.41
CA PRO A 132 4.78 4.70 -13.39
C PRO A 132 5.93 5.44 -12.70
N GLY A 133 7.16 5.05 -13.01
CA GLY A 133 8.38 5.65 -12.48
C GLY A 133 8.71 5.35 -11.00
N ILE A 134 7.84 4.70 -10.24
CA ILE A 134 7.99 4.50 -8.79
C ILE A 134 8.83 3.27 -8.47
N VAL A 135 10.03 3.48 -7.94
CA VAL A 135 10.98 2.44 -7.53
C VAL A 135 10.97 2.16 -6.01
N HIS A 136 10.49 3.11 -5.21
CA HIS A 136 10.30 2.97 -3.76
C HIS A 136 9.14 3.84 -3.27
N ARG A 137 8.82 3.76 -1.98
CA ARG A 137 7.70 4.53 -1.42
C ARG A 137 7.96 5.00 0.00
N LEU A 138 7.28 6.08 0.38
CA LEU A 138 7.11 6.54 1.76
C LEU A 138 5.66 6.29 2.22
N ASP A 139 5.45 6.20 3.51
CA ASP A 139 4.12 6.15 4.09
C ASP A 139 3.37 7.49 3.85
N LYS A 140 2.04 7.48 3.93
CA LYS A 140 1.21 8.66 3.71
C LYS A 140 1.67 9.86 4.55
N MET A 141 1.87 9.66 5.85
CA MET A 141 2.23 10.72 6.81
C MET A 141 3.75 10.97 6.92
N THR A 142 4.57 10.23 6.19
CA THR A 142 6.02 10.46 6.12
C THR A 142 6.34 11.42 4.99
N SER A 143 7.01 12.52 5.32
CA SER A 143 7.61 13.43 4.34
C SER A 143 9.02 12.98 3.94
N GLY A 144 9.55 13.55 2.87
CA GLY A 144 10.94 13.35 2.45
C GLY A 144 11.12 12.90 1.02
N LEU A 145 12.34 12.54 0.67
CA LEU A 145 12.78 12.34 -0.70
C LEU A 145 12.19 11.06 -1.32
N VAL A 146 11.64 11.20 -2.51
CA VAL A 146 11.20 10.10 -3.38
C VAL A 146 11.91 10.25 -4.72
N ILE A 147 12.64 9.20 -5.13
CA ILE A 147 13.30 9.12 -6.44
C ILE A 147 12.30 8.47 -7.41
N VAL A 148 12.20 9.08 -8.59
CA VAL A 148 11.27 8.67 -9.65
C VAL A 148 12.05 8.49 -10.95
N ALA A 149 11.85 7.40 -11.65
CA ALA A 149 12.48 7.12 -12.93
C ALA A 149 11.63 7.67 -14.10
N LYS A 150 12.24 8.45 -14.99
CA LYS A 150 11.58 8.98 -16.19
C LYS A 150 11.56 7.97 -17.34
N ASN A 151 12.51 7.05 -17.38
CA ASN A 151 12.60 6.01 -18.40
C ASN A 151 12.85 4.60 -17.83
N ASP A 152 12.65 3.58 -18.65
CA ASP A 152 12.71 2.18 -18.23
C ASP A 152 14.11 1.71 -17.86
N ALA A 153 15.14 2.24 -18.51
CA ALA A 153 16.54 1.88 -18.22
C ALA A 153 16.92 2.33 -16.80
N THR A 154 16.61 3.57 -16.47
CA THR A 154 16.82 4.14 -15.14
C THR A 154 15.97 3.44 -14.09
N HIS A 155 14.70 3.09 -14.42
CA HIS A 155 13.84 2.35 -13.50
C HIS A 155 14.46 1.00 -13.11
N ARG A 156 14.97 0.23 -14.08
CA ARG A 156 15.59 -1.07 -13.82
C ARG A 156 16.87 -0.91 -12.97
N ARG A 157 17.73 0.05 -13.29
CA ARG A 157 18.97 0.33 -12.53
C ARG A 157 18.66 0.73 -11.09
N LEU A 158 17.76 1.67 -10.88
CA LEU A 158 17.37 2.08 -9.53
C LEU A 158 16.70 0.93 -8.75
N SER A 159 15.83 0.17 -9.39
CA SER A 159 15.19 -0.99 -8.75
C SER A 159 16.21 -2.04 -8.29
N GLU A 160 17.27 -2.28 -9.07
CA GLU A 160 18.34 -3.19 -8.68
C GLU A 160 19.14 -2.63 -7.52
N GLN A 161 19.50 -1.34 -7.51
CA GLN A 161 20.20 -0.69 -6.40
C GLN A 161 19.36 -0.72 -5.09
N PHE A 162 18.04 -0.55 -5.17
CA PHE A 162 17.16 -0.72 -4.00
C PHE A 162 17.10 -2.18 -3.53
N LYS A 163 17.11 -3.14 -4.45
CA LYS A 163 17.08 -4.58 -4.16
C LYS A 163 18.40 -5.07 -3.58
N SER A 164 19.54 -4.64 -4.11
CA SER A 164 20.89 -4.93 -3.63
C SER A 164 21.25 -4.15 -2.36
N ARG A 165 20.41 -3.19 -1.95
CA ARG A 165 20.59 -2.32 -0.77
C ARG A 165 21.76 -1.36 -0.89
N GLU A 166 22.12 -0.98 -2.09
CA GLU A 166 23.15 0.04 -2.37
C GLU A 166 22.63 1.45 -2.03
N VAL A 167 21.31 1.67 -2.09
CA VAL A 167 20.70 2.94 -1.71
C VAL A 167 20.62 3.05 -0.20
N HIS A 168 21.43 3.93 0.38
CA HIS A 168 21.34 4.27 1.80
C HIS A 168 20.18 5.23 2.05
N LYS A 169 19.41 4.97 3.11
CA LYS A 169 18.22 5.74 3.48
C LYS A 169 18.35 6.16 4.94
N THR A 170 18.33 7.45 5.19
CA THR A 170 18.31 7.99 6.55
C THR A 170 16.98 8.69 6.79
N TYR A 171 16.34 8.37 7.89
CA TYR A 171 15.11 8.98 8.34
C TYR A 171 15.34 9.66 9.68
N VAL A 172 14.79 10.85 9.83
CA VAL A 172 14.79 11.54 11.11
C VAL A 172 13.42 11.36 11.77
N ALA A 173 13.41 10.91 13.01
CA ALA A 173 12.17 10.69 13.77
C ALA A 173 12.28 11.25 15.19
N LEU A 174 11.29 12.03 15.60
CA LEU A 174 11.09 12.39 17.00
C LEU A 174 10.28 11.28 17.66
N VAL A 175 10.78 10.69 18.74
CA VAL A 175 10.13 9.59 19.46
C VAL A 175 9.83 9.96 20.90
N HIS A 176 8.80 9.34 21.48
CA HIS A 176 8.46 9.50 22.89
C HIS A 176 9.50 8.85 23.79
N GLY A 177 9.77 9.51 24.92
CA GLY A 177 10.69 9.04 25.96
C GLY A 177 12.16 9.28 25.62
N ARG A 178 13.00 8.92 26.58
CA ARG A 178 14.46 9.01 26.45
C ARG A 178 15.04 7.65 26.03
N VAL A 179 15.50 7.56 24.80
CA VAL A 179 16.24 6.37 24.30
C VAL A 179 17.56 6.26 25.08
N ALA A 180 17.78 5.16 25.78
CA ALA A 180 18.91 4.99 26.69
C ALA A 180 20.25 4.96 25.96
N HIS A 181 20.38 4.13 24.92
CA HIS A 181 21.60 3.91 24.16
C HIS A 181 21.74 4.88 23.01
N ASP A 182 22.94 5.43 22.81
CA ASP A 182 23.24 6.37 21.71
C ASP A 182 23.07 5.75 20.33
N ARG A 183 23.34 4.46 20.22
CA ARG A 183 23.20 3.70 18.98
C ARG A 183 22.60 2.33 19.27
N GLY A 184 21.90 1.77 18.30
CA GLY A 184 21.38 0.42 18.41
C GLY A 184 20.83 -0.11 17.11
N GLN A 185 20.41 -1.37 17.16
CA GLN A 185 19.71 -2.01 16.05
C GLN A 185 18.47 -2.74 16.53
N ILE A 186 17.43 -2.70 15.70
CA ILE A 186 16.17 -3.38 15.96
C ILE A 186 15.98 -4.42 14.86
N SER A 187 16.23 -5.70 15.24
CA SER A 187 16.11 -6.85 14.35
C SER A 187 14.86 -7.64 14.75
N LYS A 188 13.69 -7.19 14.27
CA LYS A 188 12.41 -7.83 14.51
C LYS A 188 11.66 -8.00 13.19
N PRO A 189 11.20 -9.21 12.83
CA PRO A 189 10.43 -9.38 11.59
C PRO A 189 9.12 -8.57 11.66
N VAL A 190 8.71 -8.00 10.52
CA VAL A 190 7.49 -7.17 10.42
C VAL A 190 6.46 -7.89 9.57
N GLY A 191 5.26 -8.06 10.10
CA GLY A 191 4.11 -8.68 9.44
C GLY A 191 2.81 -7.94 9.72
N ARG A 192 1.69 -8.46 9.21
CA ARG A 192 0.37 -7.86 9.45
C ARG A 192 -0.09 -8.12 10.88
N ASP A 193 -0.72 -7.12 11.49
CA ASP A 193 -1.38 -7.28 12.78
C ASP A 193 -2.63 -8.18 12.61
N PRO A 194 -2.75 -9.31 13.35
CA PRO A 194 -3.89 -10.20 13.25
C PRO A 194 -5.22 -9.53 13.63
N SER A 195 -5.18 -8.55 14.54
CA SER A 195 -6.36 -7.88 15.07
C SER A 195 -6.77 -6.65 14.27
N ARG A 196 -5.81 -5.99 13.56
CA ARG A 196 -6.05 -4.73 12.83
C ARG A 196 -5.42 -4.79 11.43
N ARG A 197 -6.23 -5.08 10.41
CA ARG A 197 -5.77 -5.31 9.01
C ARG A 197 -4.96 -4.17 8.39
N THR A 198 -5.13 -2.94 8.84
CA THR A 198 -4.40 -1.75 8.36
C THR A 198 -3.10 -1.49 9.11
N ARG A 199 -2.82 -2.27 10.16
CA ARG A 199 -1.64 -2.14 11.02
C ARG A 199 -0.61 -3.24 10.73
N MET A 200 0.67 -2.90 10.91
CA MET A 200 1.76 -3.87 10.93
C MET A 200 2.18 -4.12 12.38
N LYS A 201 2.86 -5.24 12.65
CA LYS A 201 3.32 -5.63 13.98
C LYS A 201 4.66 -6.35 13.89
N ALA A 202 5.52 -6.17 14.86
CA ALA A 202 6.70 -7.01 15.05
C ALA A 202 6.25 -8.45 15.37
N GLY A 203 6.70 -9.44 14.59
CA GLY A 203 6.25 -10.83 14.70
C GLY A 203 4.81 -11.09 14.23
N GLY A 204 4.19 -10.21 13.45
CA GLY A 204 2.82 -10.38 12.94
C GLY A 204 2.66 -11.51 11.91
N ILE A 205 1.46 -11.65 11.34
CA ILE A 205 1.16 -12.70 10.34
C ILE A 205 2.01 -12.49 9.09
N ALA A 206 2.56 -13.58 8.55
CA ALA A 206 3.45 -13.59 7.39
C ALA A 206 4.61 -12.58 7.54
N ALA A 207 5.16 -12.50 8.77
CA ALA A 207 6.25 -11.57 9.08
C ALA A 207 7.49 -11.88 8.26
N ARG A 208 8.12 -10.82 7.74
CA ARG A 208 9.34 -10.90 6.94
C ARG A 208 10.49 -10.26 7.70
N PRO A 209 11.73 -10.78 7.61
CA PRO A 209 12.89 -10.19 8.25
C PRO A 209 12.99 -8.68 7.99
N ALA A 210 13.28 -7.95 9.04
CA ALA A 210 13.46 -6.50 9.00
C ALA A 210 14.53 -6.07 9.99
N LEU A 211 15.37 -5.12 9.57
CA LEU A 211 16.45 -4.56 10.37
C LEU A 211 16.46 -3.04 10.21
N THR A 212 16.50 -2.32 11.32
CA THR A 212 16.66 -0.87 11.37
C THR A 212 17.78 -0.55 12.36
N ARG A 213 18.81 0.16 11.91
CA ARG A 213 19.80 0.78 12.79
C ARG A 213 19.30 2.15 13.20
N TYR A 214 19.67 2.61 14.38
CA TYR A 214 19.38 3.97 14.80
C TYR A 214 20.57 4.58 15.55
N GLN A 215 20.63 5.90 15.48
CA GLN A 215 21.53 6.75 16.26
C GLN A 215 20.71 7.87 16.89
N VAL A 216 20.98 8.16 18.17
CA VAL A 216 20.40 9.31 18.85
C VAL A 216 21.11 10.58 18.37
N ALA A 217 20.34 11.48 17.77
CA ALA A 217 20.85 12.80 17.37
C ALA A 217 20.74 13.79 18.56
N ARG A 218 19.61 13.76 19.32
CA ARG A 218 19.40 14.63 20.47
C ARG A 218 18.39 14.06 21.45
N ARG A 219 18.64 14.23 22.76
CA ARG A 219 17.66 13.92 23.83
C ARG A 219 17.06 15.20 24.39
N PHE A 220 15.74 15.17 24.59
CA PHE A 220 14.97 16.19 25.26
C PHE A 220 14.40 15.63 26.57
N ALA A 221 13.66 16.43 27.34
CA ALA A 221 13.08 15.98 28.61
C ALA A 221 12.16 14.75 28.43
N HIS A 222 11.28 14.77 27.43
CA HIS A 222 10.26 13.74 27.21
C HIS A 222 10.34 13.08 25.81
N PHE A 223 11.31 13.47 24.98
CA PHE A 223 11.46 13.02 23.60
C PHE A 223 12.92 12.74 23.27
N THR A 224 13.11 11.96 22.22
CA THR A 224 14.44 11.75 21.61
C THR A 224 14.33 11.94 20.11
N LEU A 225 15.23 12.74 19.54
CA LEU A 225 15.42 12.81 18.08
C LEU A 225 16.39 11.69 17.68
N VAL A 226 15.95 10.81 16.77
CA VAL A 226 16.75 9.70 16.29
C VAL A 226 16.90 9.76 14.77
N GLU A 227 18.06 9.40 14.28
CA GLU A 227 18.30 9.03 12.89
C GLU A 227 18.14 7.51 12.77
N ALA A 228 17.32 7.07 11.83
CA ALA A 228 17.00 5.68 11.61
C ALA A 228 17.36 5.25 10.18
N GLU A 229 18.12 4.18 10.07
CA GLU A 229 18.61 3.62 8.80
C GLU A 229 18.02 2.21 8.60
N PRO A 230 16.92 2.09 7.84
CA PRO A 230 16.33 0.80 7.55
C PRO A 230 17.12 0.07 6.44
N GLU A 231 17.70 -1.07 6.73
CA GLU A 231 18.33 -1.95 5.72
C GLU A 231 17.31 -2.66 4.85
N THR A 232 16.10 -2.82 5.33
CA THR A 232 14.96 -3.41 4.63
C THR A 232 13.86 -2.36 4.44
N GLY A 233 12.90 -2.60 3.54
CA GLY A 233 11.81 -1.65 3.24
C GLY A 233 10.43 -2.27 3.51
N ARG A 234 10.13 -2.72 4.76
CA ARG A 234 8.80 -3.24 5.09
C ARG A 234 7.85 -2.08 5.37
N THR A 235 6.57 -2.30 5.07
CA THR A 235 5.52 -1.31 5.38
C THR A 235 5.57 -0.93 6.86
N HIS A 236 5.57 0.38 7.15
CA HIS A 236 5.62 0.96 8.50
C HIS A 236 6.84 0.52 9.34
N GLN A 237 7.93 0.03 8.73
CA GLN A 237 9.03 -0.62 9.44
C GLN A 237 9.60 0.20 10.59
N ILE A 238 10.02 1.44 10.32
CA ILE A 238 10.64 2.33 11.34
C ILE A 238 9.66 2.57 12.49
N ARG A 239 8.40 2.86 12.17
CA ARG A 239 7.33 3.12 13.12
C ARG A 239 7.08 1.93 14.04
N VAL A 240 6.98 0.73 13.45
CA VAL A 240 6.82 -0.54 14.19
C VAL A 240 8.04 -0.85 15.04
N HIS A 241 9.23 -0.67 14.49
CA HIS A 241 10.48 -0.96 15.20
C HIS A 241 10.65 -0.04 16.42
N LEU A 242 10.54 1.27 16.24
CA LEU A 242 10.67 2.23 17.34
C LEU A 242 9.59 2.00 18.42
N ALA A 243 8.34 1.78 18.04
CA ALA A 243 7.28 1.43 18.98
C ALA A 243 7.56 0.10 19.72
N SER A 244 8.18 -0.89 19.06
CA SER A 244 8.47 -2.21 19.64
C SER A 244 9.58 -2.20 20.71
N ILE A 245 10.30 -1.09 20.84
CA ILE A 245 11.30 -0.83 21.90
C ILE A 245 10.83 0.22 22.91
N GLY A 246 9.53 0.57 22.89
CA GLY A 246 8.92 1.51 23.85
C GLY A 246 9.02 2.98 23.47
N HIS A 247 9.51 3.31 22.26
CA HIS A 247 9.71 4.67 21.79
C HIS A 247 8.91 4.95 20.50
N PRO A 248 7.55 5.03 20.55
CA PRO A 248 6.75 5.32 19.36
C PRO A 248 7.05 6.72 18.80
N VAL A 249 6.91 6.87 17.50
CA VAL A 249 7.10 8.16 16.82
C VAL A 249 6.03 9.15 17.31
N VAL A 250 6.43 10.37 17.60
CA VAL A 250 5.53 11.44 18.06
C VAL A 250 4.43 11.69 17.02
N GLY A 251 3.17 11.75 17.48
CA GLY A 251 2.00 11.92 16.62
C GLY A 251 1.55 10.65 15.86
N ASP A 252 2.19 9.52 16.08
CA ASP A 252 1.80 8.25 15.44
C ASP A 252 0.71 7.51 16.23
N LEU A 253 -0.54 7.92 16.03
CA LEU A 253 -1.71 7.33 16.68
C LEU A 253 -1.90 5.84 16.35
N THR A 254 -1.28 5.33 15.29
CA THR A 254 -1.38 3.91 14.91
C THR A 254 -0.56 3.01 15.82
N TYR A 255 0.61 3.49 16.27
CA TYR A 255 1.58 2.68 17.03
C TYR A 255 1.78 3.13 18.48
N GLY A 256 0.84 3.92 19.02
CA GLY A 256 0.74 4.17 20.44
C GLY A 256 1.51 5.40 20.91
N ALA A 257 1.60 6.43 20.06
CA ALA A 257 1.89 7.76 20.56
C ALA A 257 0.75 8.17 21.51
N PRO A 258 1.07 8.63 22.74
CA PRO A 258 0.07 9.14 23.67
C PRO A 258 -0.64 10.38 23.14
#